data_9092dbeb0fe934ae5e40a66840b250b4
#
_entry.id   9092dbeb0fe934ae5e40a66840b250b4
#
_cell.length_a   1.000
_cell.length_b   1.000
_cell.length_c   1.000
_cell.angle_alpha   90.00
_cell.angle_beta   90.00
_cell.angle_gamma   90.00
#
_symmetry.space_group_name_H-M   'P 1'
#
loop_
_entity.id
_entity.type
_entity.pdbx_description
1 polymer ?
#
loop_
_entity_poly.entity_id
_entity_poly.type
_entity_poly.pdbx_seq_one_letter_code
_entity_poly.pdbx_strand_id
1 'polypeptide(L)'
;MFVVFDLDGTLVDSRADIVRATNFALAAGGRAPLPDQVVTSYVGDGARTLMARATGISESDPDLEPALRVFLDYYSAHATDQTRPMTGALALLVTLHRRLPLALCTNKPRRTTERVLRALGMRAFFQAVS
;
A
#
# COMPACT_ATOMS: atom_id res chain seq x y z
N MET A 1 17.07 -3.68 21.31
CA MET A 1 15.96 -2.79 20.90
C MET A 1 15.98 -2.65 19.38
N PHE A 2 14.84 -2.65 18.76
CA PHE A 2 14.68 -2.34 17.35
C PHE A 2 13.42 -1.48 17.16
N VAL A 3 13.32 -0.83 16.01
CA VAL A 3 12.18 0.03 15.70
C VAL A 3 11.38 -0.60 14.54
N VAL A 4 10.07 -0.66 14.69
CA VAL A 4 9.16 -1.18 13.67
C VAL A 4 8.37 -0.01 13.08
N PHE A 5 8.36 0.06 11.75
CA PHE A 5 7.59 1.06 11.01
C PHE A 5 6.45 0.40 10.24
N ASP A 6 5.37 1.14 10.07
CA ASP A 6 4.38 0.89 9.03
C ASP A 6 4.81 1.63 7.77
N LEU A 7 4.25 1.28 6.63
CA LEU A 7 4.64 1.85 5.33
C LEU A 7 3.67 2.93 4.86
N ASP A 8 2.47 2.55 4.47
CA ASP A 8 1.51 3.47 3.83
C ASP A 8 1.01 4.51 4.83
N GLY A 9 1.17 5.79 4.47
CA GLY A 9 0.76 6.90 5.33
C GLY A 9 1.75 7.22 6.45
N THR A 10 2.80 6.42 6.63
CA THR A 10 3.85 6.65 7.64
C THR A 10 5.18 7.01 6.97
N LEU A 11 5.71 6.13 6.14
CA LEU A 11 6.97 6.34 5.44
C LEU A 11 6.76 6.83 4.02
N VAL A 12 5.66 6.44 3.39
CA VAL A 12 5.36 6.82 2.01
C VAL A 12 3.93 7.35 1.89
N ASP A 13 3.76 8.28 0.97
CA ASP A 13 2.45 8.73 0.53
C ASP A 13 2.09 7.95 -0.74
N SER A 14 1.26 6.93 -0.57
CA SER A 14 0.83 6.02 -1.63
C SER A 14 -0.62 6.25 -2.07
N ARG A 15 -1.27 7.32 -1.58
CA ARG A 15 -2.70 7.55 -1.78
C ARG A 15 -3.09 7.59 -3.25
N ALA A 16 -2.36 8.35 -4.06
CA ALA A 16 -2.71 8.52 -5.47
C ALA A 16 -2.72 7.19 -6.24
N ASP A 17 -1.71 6.36 -6.02
CA ASP A 17 -1.61 5.07 -6.71
C ASP A 17 -2.65 4.07 -6.20
N ILE A 18 -2.96 4.07 -4.91
CA ILE A 18 -4.00 3.21 -4.34
C ILE A 18 -5.38 3.63 -4.86
N VAL A 19 -5.68 4.92 -4.88
CA VAL A 19 -6.96 5.43 -5.42
C VAL A 19 -7.13 5.01 -6.88
N ARG A 20 -6.09 5.20 -7.68
CA ARG A 20 -6.14 4.83 -9.10
C ARG A 20 -6.39 3.33 -9.29
N ALA A 21 -5.68 2.49 -8.55
CA ALA A 21 -5.85 1.03 -8.63
C ALA A 21 -7.24 0.58 -8.18
N THR A 22 -7.75 1.17 -7.10
CA THR A 22 -9.09 0.89 -6.61
C THR A 22 -10.15 1.23 -7.65
N ASN A 23 -10.08 2.43 -8.21
CA ASN A 23 -11.05 2.88 -9.21
C ASN A 23 -10.92 2.11 -10.52
N PHE A 24 -9.72 1.68 -10.89
CA PHE A 24 -9.53 0.79 -12.02
C PHE A 24 -10.26 -0.53 -11.82
N ALA A 25 -10.15 -1.12 -10.64
CA ALA A 25 -10.83 -2.38 -10.32
C ALA A 25 -12.35 -2.21 -10.26
N LEU A 26 -12.83 -1.08 -9.71
CA LEU A 26 -14.26 -0.77 -9.69
C LEU A 26 -14.82 -0.65 -11.11
N ALA A 27 -14.13 0.06 -11.99
CA ALA A 27 -14.55 0.24 -13.38
C ALA A 27 -14.59 -1.09 -14.13
N ALA A 28 -13.61 -1.97 -13.90
CA ALA A 28 -13.58 -3.29 -14.52
C ALA A 28 -14.80 -4.15 -14.14
N GLY A 29 -15.34 -3.92 -12.96
CA GLY A 29 -16.56 -4.58 -12.48
C GLY A 29 -17.84 -3.82 -12.79
N GLY A 30 -17.77 -2.77 -13.62
CA GLY A 30 -18.94 -1.95 -13.97
C GLY A 30 -19.42 -1.03 -12.85
N ARG A 31 -18.58 -0.75 -11.86
CA ARG A 31 -18.92 0.13 -10.73
C ARG A 31 -18.42 1.54 -10.95
N ALA A 32 -19.12 2.51 -10.38
CA ALA A 32 -18.71 3.91 -10.42
C ALA A 32 -17.45 4.14 -9.58
N PRO A 33 -16.61 5.12 -9.96
CA PRO A 33 -15.45 5.47 -9.16
C PRO A 33 -15.87 6.08 -7.82
N LEU A 34 -14.98 5.91 -6.82
CA LEU A 34 -15.15 6.53 -5.52
C LEU A 34 -14.24 7.75 -5.39
N PRO A 35 -14.66 8.78 -4.63
CA PRO A 35 -13.80 9.92 -4.34
C PRO A 35 -12.52 9.50 -3.62
N ASP A 36 -11.44 10.26 -3.84
CA ASP A 36 -10.14 10.01 -3.26
C ASP A 36 -10.20 9.87 -1.74
N GLN A 37 -10.94 10.74 -1.06
CA GLN A 37 -11.07 10.73 0.39
C GLN A 37 -11.74 9.46 0.91
N VAL A 38 -12.72 8.95 0.17
CA VAL A 38 -13.42 7.70 0.54
C VAL A 38 -12.46 6.52 0.44
N VAL A 39 -11.77 6.38 -0.69
CA VAL A 39 -10.79 5.29 -0.87
C VAL A 39 -9.70 5.37 0.20
N THR A 40 -9.16 6.55 0.44
CA THR A 40 -8.09 6.76 1.42
C THR A 40 -8.53 6.33 2.83
N SER A 41 -9.81 6.55 3.19
CA SER A 41 -10.33 6.12 4.48
C SER A 41 -10.41 4.60 4.63
N TYR A 42 -10.34 3.86 3.55
CA TYR A 42 -10.42 2.39 3.55
C TYR A 42 -9.02 1.73 3.60
N VAL A 43 -7.96 2.50 3.51
CA VAL A 43 -6.57 2.00 3.46
C VAL A 43 -6.07 1.68 4.87
N GLY A 44 -5.23 0.66 4.97
CA GLY A 44 -4.52 0.30 6.21
C GLY A 44 -4.69 -1.16 6.62
N ASP A 45 -5.77 -1.81 6.21
CA ASP A 45 -6.11 -3.18 6.64
C ASP A 45 -5.91 -4.22 5.53
N GLY A 46 -5.13 -3.87 4.51
CA GLY A 46 -4.82 -4.77 3.41
C GLY A 46 -5.76 -4.64 2.21
N ALA A 47 -5.36 -5.27 1.10
CA ALA A 47 -6.05 -5.14 -0.17
C ALA A 47 -7.46 -5.76 -0.15
N ARG A 48 -7.62 -6.91 0.50
CA ARG A 48 -8.93 -7.58 0.59
C ARG A 48 -9.95 -6.70 1.31
N THR A 49 -9.57 -6.15 2.45
CA THR A 49 -10.44 -5.26 3.22
C THR A 49 -10.76 -3.98 2.43
N LEU A 50 -9.77 -3.40 1.77
CA LEU A 50 -9.97 -2.23 0.92
C LEU A 50 -11.02 -2.51 -0.17
N MET A 51 -10.88 -3.61 -0.90
CA MET A 51 -11.81 -3.93 -1.98
C MET A 51 -13.18 -4.34 -1.47
N ALA A 52 -13.27 -4.99 -0.31
CA ALA A 52 -14.56 -5.28 0.33
C ALA A 52 -15.31 -3.99 0.66
N ARG A 53 -14.61 -3.02 1.24
CA ARG A 53 -15.21 -1.71 1.57
C ARG A 53 -15.62 -0.94 0.30
N ALA A 54 -14.77 -0.96 -0.71
CA ALA A 54 -15.00 -0.22 -1.96
C ALA A 54 -16.15 -0.80 -2.79
N THR A 55 -16.31 -2.12 -2.79
CA THR A 55 -17.35 -2.80 -3.57
C THR A 55 -18.64 -3.02 -2.80
N GLY A 56 -18.58 -3.02 -1.47
CA GLY A 56 -19.69 -3.43 -0.61
C GLY A 56 -19.87 -4.94 -0.51
N ILE A 57 -18.94 -5.72 -1.06
CA ILE A 57 -18.96 -7.19 -1.00
C ILE A 57 -18.23 -7.63 0.28
N SER A 58 -18.77 -8.61 1.01
CA SER A 58 -18.13 -9.13 2.21
C SER A 58 -16.75 -9.73 1.91
N GLU A 59 -15.82 -9.59 2.84
CA GLU A 59 -14.47 -10.16 2.70
C GLU A 59 -14.47 -11.67 2.52
N SER A 60 -15.46 -12.36 3.07
CA SER A 60 -15.59 -13.81 2.98
C SER A 60 -16.37 -14.27 1.74
N ASP A 61 -16.95 -13.36 0.97
CA ASP A 61 -17.76 -13.69 -0.20
C ASP A 61 -16.83 -13.97 -1.40
N PRO A 62 -16.97 -15.14 -2.06
CA PRO A 62 -16.19 -15.45 -3.25
C PRO A 62 -16.34 -14.43 -4.39
N ASP A 63 -17.44 -13.68 -4.43
CA ASP A 63 -17.69 -12.66 -5.45
C ASP A 63 -16.71 -11.48 -5.35
N LEU A 64 -15.98 -11.37 -4.24
CA LEU A 64 -14.93 -10.36 -4.07
C LEU A 64 -13.68 -10.68 -4.90
N GLU A 65 -13.41 -11.95 -5.17
CA GLU A 65 -12.15 -12.38 -5.79
C GLU A 65 -11.84 -11.71 -7.14
N PRO A 66 -12.81 -11.55 -8.08
CA PRO A 66 -12.51 -10.88 -9.34
C PRO A 66 -12.04 -9.43 -9.15
N ALA A 67 -12.69 -8.68 -8.29
CA ALA A 67 -12.31 -7.28 -8.01
C ALA A 67 -10.94 -7.20 -7.32
N LEU A 68 -10.69 -8.08 -6.36
CA LEU A 68 -9.41 -8.14 -5.67
C LEU A 68 -8.27 -8.48 -6.63
N ARG A 69 -8.49 -9.42 -7.54
CA ARG A 69 -7.47 -9.80 -8.53
C ARG A 69 -7.13 -8.64 -9.46
N VAL A 70 -8.14 -7.95 -9.97
CA VAL A 70 -7.91 -6.79 -10.84
C VAL A 70 -7.12 -5.71 -10.10
N PHE A 71 -7.49 -5.44 -8.85
CA PHE A 71 -6.77 -4.48 -8.01
C PHE A 71 -5.31 -4.89 -7.84
N LEU A 72 -5.04 -6.12 -7.44
CA LEU A 72 -3.68 -6.59 -7.16
C LEU A 72 -2.81 -6.56 -8.41
N ASP A 73 -3.34 -7.01 -9.55
CA ASP A 73 -2.59 -7.02 -10.81
C ASP A 73 -2.25 -5.60 -11.26
N TYR A 74 -3.22 -4.69 -11.23
CA TYR A 74 -2.98 -3.30 -11.60
C TYR A 74 -2.02 -2.61 -10.63
N TYR A 75 -2.28 -2.75 -9.33
CA TYR A 75 -1.49 -2.06 -8.32
C TYR A 75 -0.04 -2.55 -8.30
N SER A 76 0.20 -3.85 -8.46
CA SER A 76 1.58 -4.36 -8.51
C SER A 76 2.39 -3.75 -9.64
N ALA A 77 1.74 -3.40 -10.76
CA ALA A 77 2.41 -2.79 -11.91
C ALA A 77 2.55 -1.27 -11.78
N HIS A 78 1.69 -0.60 -10.98
CA HIS A 78 1.58 0.86 -10.93
C HIS A 78 1.82 1.46 -9.54
N ALA A 79 2.29 0.68 -8.58
CA ALA A 79 2.40 1.11 -7.17
C ALA A 79 3.45 2.19 -6.93
N THR A 80 4.30 2.46 -7.92
CA THR A 80 5.36 3.48 -7.81
C THR A 80 5.18 4.64 -8.77
N ASP A 81 4.06 4.73 -9.47
CA ASP A 81 3.83 5.78 -10.46
C ASP A 81 3.84 7.17 -9.84
N GLN A 82 3.16 7.35 -8.70
CA GLN A 82 3.03 8.62 -8.00
C GLN A 82 3.40 8.55 -6.53
N THR A 83 3.74 7.38 -6.02
CA THR A 83 4.11 7.19 -4.61
C THR A 83 5.43 7.88 -4.31
N ARG A 84 5.45 8.61 -3.20
CA ARG A 84 6.61 9.42 -2.76
C ARG A 84 6.91 9.14 -1.29
N PRO A 85 8.17 9.32 -0.85
CA PRO A 85 8.46 9.32 0.58
C PRO A 85 7.69 10.43 1.28
N MET A 86 7.22 10.15 2.50
CA MET A 86 6.70 11.20 3.35
C MET A 86 7.82 12.19 3.68
N THR A 87 7.46 13.46 3.86
CA THR A 87 8.44 14.50 4.21
C THR A 87 9.21 14.10 5.46
N GLY A 88 10.54 14.09 5.36
CA GLY A 88 11.43 13.72 6.46
C GLY A 88 11.64 12.23 6.67
N ALA A 89 10.92 11.35 5.97
CA ALA A 89 11.02 9.91 6.19
C ALA A 89 12.40 9.37 5.85
N LEU A 90 12.96 9.72 4.69
CA LEU A 90 14.30 9.25 4.32
C LEU A 90 15.37 9.72 5.29
N ALA A 91 15.31 11.00 5.70
CA ALA A 91 16.27 11.54 6.66
C ALA A 91 16.19 10.81 7.99
N LEU A 92 14.97 10.49 8.45
CA LEU A 92 14.77 9.73 9.68
C LEU A 92 15.35 8.32 9.57
N LEU A 93 15.10 7.62 8.47
CA LEU A 93 15.65 6.27 8.26
C LEU A 93 17.18 6.28 8.21
N VAL A 94 17.78 7.25 7.53
CA VAL A 94 19.23 7.41 7.49
C VAL A 94 19.80 7.57 8.89
N THR A 95 19.16 8.39 9.72
CA THR A 95 19.62 8.64 11.08
C THR A 95 19.47 7.40 11.97
N LEU A 96 18.31 6.76 11.94
CA LEU A 96 18.00 5.65 12.85
C LEU A 96 18.74 4.37 12.51
N HIS A 97 18.89 4.02 11.21
CA HIS A 97 19.49 2.74 10.86
C HIS A 97 20.94 2.61 11.27
N ARG A 98 21.62 3.72 11.52
CA ARG A 98 23.00 3.73 12.02
C ARG A 98 23.10 3.33 13.49
N ARG A 99 22.00 3.42 14.22
CA ARG A 99 21.97 3.22 15.68
C ARG A 99 21.18 1.99 16.09
N LEU A 100 20.14 1.67 15.35
CA LEU A 100 19.16 0.63 15.70
C LEU A 100 18.81 -0.20 14.47
N PRO A 101 18.57 -1.51 14.66
CA PRO A 101 17.98 -2.31 13.60
C PRO A 101 16.55 -1.83 13.34
N LEU A 102 16.19 -1.70 12.07
CA LEU A 102 14.87 -1.27 11.65
C LEU A 102 14.13 -2.42 10.98
N ALA A 103 12.85 -2.52 11.26
CA ALA A 103 11.94 -3.48 10.63
C ALA A 103 10.71 -2.78 10.09
N LEU A 104 10.14 -3.34 9.04
CA LEU A 104 8.88 -2.87 8.47
C LEU A 104 7.82 -3.93 8.69
N CYS A 105 6.66 -3.51 9.17
CA CYS A 105 5.46 -4.35 9.28
C CYS A 105 4.31 -3.65 8.60
N THR A 106 3.72 -4.28 7.58
CA THR A 106 2.66 -3.68 6.78
C THR A 106 1.65 -4.73 6.34
N ASN A 107 0.40 -4.29 6.17
CA ASN A 107 -0.67 -5.12 5.58
C ASN A 107 -0.66 -5.07 4.04
N LYS A 108 0.22 -4.27 3.45
CA LYS A 108 0.40 -4.21 2.01
C LYS A 108 0.95 -5.54 1.48
N PRO A 109 0.53 -6.00 0.28
CA PRO A 109 1.07 -7.22 -0.30
C PRO A 109 2.60 -7.17 -0.39
N ARG A 110 3.26 -8.28 -0.02
CA ARG A 110 4.71 -8.32 0.10
C ARG A 110 5.44 -7.92 -1.18
N ARG A 111 4.99 -8.45 -2.30
CA ARG A 111 5.61 -8.17 -3.60
C ARG A 111 5.57 -6.68 -3.94
N THR A 112 4.43 -6.04 -3.69
CA THR A 112 4.25 -4.61 -3.92
C THR A 112 5.07 -3.79 -2.92
N THR A 113 5.12 -4.22 -1.66
CA THR A 113 5.95 -3.60 -0.61
C THR A 113 7.42 -3.57 -1.03
N GLU A 114 7.97 -4.71 -1.46
CA GLU A 114 9.35 -4.80 -1.90
C GLU A 114 9.62 -3.87 -3.09
N ARG A 115 8.70 -3.81 -4.04
CA ARG A 115 8.82 -2.94 -5.21
C ARG A 115 8.85 -1.46 -4.80
N VAL A 116 7.95 -1.05 -3.91
CA VAL A 116 7.89 0.34 -3.42
C VAL A 116 9.18 0.70 -2.68
N LEU A 117 9.61 -0.15 -1.76
CA LEU A 117 10.83 0.11 -0.97
C LEU A 117 12.06 0.27 -1.88
N ARG A 118 12.20 -0.58 -2.88
CA ARG A 118 13.34 -0.51 -3.81
C ARG A 118 13.26 0.72 -4.69
N ALA A 119 12.09 1.04 -5.22
CA ALA A 119 11.92 2.20 -6.09
C ALA A 119 12.22 3.51 -5.36
N LEU A 120 11.93 3.59 -4.06
CA LEU A 120 12.16 4.79 -3.26
C LEU A 120 13.51 4.80 -2.51
N GLY A 121 14.35 3.78 -2.72
CA GLY A 121 15.65 3.69 -2.06
C GLY A 121 15.58 3.39 -0.58
N MET A 122 14.51 2.76 -0.11
CA MET A 122 14.28 2.51 1.32
C MET A 122 14.60 1.08 1.75
N ARG A 123 14.69 0.12 0.81
CA ARG A 123 14.78 -1.30 1.17
C ARG A 123 15.98 -1.63 2.06
N ALA A 124 17.12 -1.02 1.77
CA ALA A 124 18.37 -1.33 2.48
C ALA A 124 18.36 -0.90 3.95
N PHE A 125 17.46 -0.03 4.37
CA PHE A 125 17.38 0.40 5.76
C PHE A 125 16.77 -0.65 6.69
N PHE A 126 16.05 -1.64 6.15
CA PHE A 126 15.31 -2.60 6.94
C PHE A 126 16.00 -3.96 6.96
N GLN A 127 16.19 -4.50 8.16
CA GLN A 127 16.70 -5.85 8.35
C GLN A 127 15.61 -6.91 8.12
N ALA A 128 14.36 -6.55 8.42
CA ALA A 128 13.22 -7.44 8.25
C ALA A 128 12.03 -6.67 7.66
N VAL A 129 11.31 -7.32 6.76
CA VAL A 129 10.09 -6.79 6.14
C VAL A 129 9.02 -7.88 6.25
N SER A 130 7.88 -7.54 6.85
CA SER A 130 6.77 -8.49 6.96
C SER A 130 5.42 -7.84 6.69
#